data_6348d4d82b3299ffd43e18cceeba4527
#
_entry.id   6348d4d82b3299ffd43e18cceeba4527
#
_cell.length_a   1.000
_cell.length_b   1.000
_cell.length_c   1.000
_cell.angle_alpha   90.00
_cell.angle_beta   90.00
_cell.angle_gamma   90.00
#
_symmetry.space_group_name_H-M   'P 1'
#
loop_
_entity.id
_entity.type
_entity.pdbx_description
1 polymer ?
#
loop_
_entity_poly.entity_id
_entity_poly.type
_entity_poly.pdbx_seq_one_letter_code
_entity_poly.pdbx_strand_id
1 'polypeptide(L)'
;MTKKTVAGQGTPLMRQYDEVKREYSDAIVLFRMGDFYETFNDDAVTTAKVLGIVLTKRSNGAATDVPLAGFPHHAIDNYLHKLVNAGHRVAICEQVENPKLAKGIVKREVIEVVTPGTITSDTALNKKTNQFLACIHFHGDDAGYAVLDQSTGELFIGECLASNLTEALRKYTPREVLLGSNVVYSTSVWYRELRPFVSTVEDWVLSFDQGQRILIEHFKVRTLKGFGCADLELGITAAGAIFYHVKNSLSGSLTHVTSISPVADEGIMELDSFTLRNLEVFKSLATQGTHGTLIDLLDETVTNGGGRLLKQWLTRPLTDTKKLNDRLNIVAGFVSNKRQLQQCRSILEDIMDIERILGKINQSKASPRDLIGLKQSLNKIPELKKLLGSVDNNHWSKVIEKFADTNSVCALVAEQLNDEVPAQIQQGNVFRAGVDKKLDELRQL
;
A
#
# COMPACT_ATOMS: atom_id res chain seq x y z
N MET A 1 3.81 -15.25 38.71
CA MET A 1 4.45 -16.59 38.57
C MET A 1 4.27 -17.06 37.16
N THR A 2 5.22 -16.77 36.29
CA THR A 2 5.24 -17.17 34.86
C THR A 2 5.69 -18.62 34.80
N LYS A 3 4.79 -19.53 34.40
CA LYS A 3 5.17 -20.93 34.12
C LYS A 3 6.14 -20.96 32.94
N LYS A 4 7.41 -21.34 33.22
CA LYS A 4 8.37 -21.70 32.19
C LYS A 4 7.79 -22.87 31.37
N THR A 5 7.50 -22.62 30.09
CA THR A 5 7.14 -23.66 29.13
C THR A 5 8.37 -24.55 28.91
N VAL A 6 8.24 -25.84 29.23
CA VAL A 6 9.30 -26.83 29.05
C VAL A 6 9.47 -27.07 27.55
N ALA A 7 10.58 -26.62 26.99
CA ALA A 7 10.94 -26.87 25.59
C ALA A 7 11.14 -28.39 25.40
N GLY A 8 10.30 -29.06 24.59
CA GLY A 8 10.56 -30.43 24.15
C GLY A 8 9.38 -31.40 24.06
N GLN A 9 8.18 -31.08 24.54
CA GLN A 9 7.03 -32.01 24.60
C GLN A 9 5.96 -31.86 23.50
N GLY A 10 6.07 -30.85 22.62
CA GLY A 10 5.10 -30.62 21.55
C GLY A 10 5.33 -31.48 20.30
N THR A 11 4.30 -31.59 19.47
CA THR A 11 4.40 -32.23 18.15
C THR A 11 5.46 -31.51 17.30
N PRO A 12 6.11 -32.19 16.34
CA PRO A 12 7.11 -31.54 15.47
C PRO A 12 6.54 -30.31 14.73
N LEU A 13 5.26 -30.32 14.40
CA LEU A 13 4.57 -29.18 13.81
C LEU A 13 4.52 -27.96 14.75
N MET A 14 4.16 -28.17 16.00
CA MET A 14 4.11 -27.08 16.98
C MET A 14 5.50 -26.51 17.27
N ARG A 15 6.55 -27.33 17.19
CA ARG A 15 7.93 -26.82 17.29
C ARG A 15 8.26 -25.86 16.14
N GLN A 16 7.88 -26.20 14.90
CA GLN A 16 8.06 -25.32 13.74
C GLN A 16 7.28 -24.00 13.90
N TYR A 17 6.03 -24.09 14.41
CA TYR A 17 5.24 -22.88 14.72
C TYR A 17 5.93 -22.03 15.81
N ASP A 18 6.39 -22.65 16.89
CA ASP A 18 7.05 -21.96 18.02
C ASP A 18 8.38 -21.30 17.60
N GLU A 19 9.09 -21.87 16.63
CA GLU A 19 10.28 -21.28 16.03
C GLU A 19 9.92 -19.99 15.26
N VAL A 20 8.94 -20.06 14.37
CA VAL A 20 8.42 -18.90 13.65
C VAL A 20 7.89 -17.84 14.62
N LYS A 21 7.10 -18.25 15.63
CA LYS A 21 6.53 -17.30 16.59
C LYS A 21 7.58 -16.61 17.48
N ARG A 22 8.71 -17.24 17.75
CA ARG A 22 9.83 -16.60 18.47
C ARG A 22 10.48 -15.50 17.64
N GLU A 23 10.62 -15.71 16.33
CA GLU A 23 11.16 -14.72 15.41
C GLU A 23 10.19 -13.56 15.19
N TYR A 24 8.89 -13.86 15.08
CA TYR A 24 7.82 -12.88 14.85
C TYR A 24 6.91 -12.77 16.08
N SER A 25 7.50 -12.51 17.24
CA SER A 25 6.80 -12.55 18.54
C SER A 25 5.68 -11.51 18.67
N ASP A 26 5.80 -10.39 17.98
CA ASP A 26 4.86 -9.25 17.95
C ASP A 26 3.81 -9.33 16.83
N ALA A 27 3.88 -10.36 15.98
CA ALA A 27 2.93 -10.57 14.88
C ALA A 27 2.01 -11.77 15.15
N ILE A 28 0.78 -11.70 14.63
CA ILE A 28 -0.10 -12.87 14.52
C ILE A 28 0.45 -13.76 13.39
N VAL A 29 0.79 -15.00 13.71
CA VAL A 29 1.33 -15.94 12.72
C VAL A 29 0.18 -16.72 12.07
N LEU A 30 -0.10 -16.44 10.79
CA LEU A 30 -0.98 -17.25 9.95
C LEU A 30 -0.18 -18.42 9.38
N PHE A 31 -0.34 -19.58 9.99
CA PHE A 31 0.48 -20.76 9.69
C PHE A 31 -0.26 -21.70 8.74
N ARG A 32 0.28 -21.93 7.54
CA ARG A 32 -0.37 -22.74 6.51
C ARG A 32 -0.44 -24.22 6.90
N MET A 33 -1.65 -24.75 6.94
CA MET A 33 -1.96 -26.14 7.30
C MET A 33 -2.91 -26.76 6.26
N GLY A 34 -2.33 -27.44 5.27
CA GLY A 34 -3.14 -27.96 4.16
C GLY A 34 -3.90 -26.84 3.46
N ASP A 35 -5.22 -26.89 3.50
CA ASP A 35 -6.10 -25.89 2.87
C ASP A 35 -6.47 -24.72 3.79
N PHE A 36 -5.89 -24.63 5.00
CA PHE A 36 -6.20 -23.60 5.99
C PHE A 36 -4.96 -22.78 6.36
N TYR A 37 -5.21 -21.53 6.78
CA TYR A 37 -4.33 -20.81 7.68
C TYR A 37 -4.84 -21.00 9.10
N GLU A 38 -3.98 -21.49 9.98
CA GLU A 38 -4.27 -21.72 11.38
C GLU A 38 -3.43 -20.79 12.25
N THR A 39 -3.99 -20.32 13.34
CA THR A 39 -3.32 -19.59 14.40
C THR A 39 -3.42 -20.38 15.70
N PHE A 40 -2.43 -20.26 16.58
CA PHE A 40 -2.36 -21.03 17.81
C PHE A 40 -2.18 -20.13 19.04
N ASN A 41 -2.47 -20.67 20.22
CA ASN A 41 -2.30 -20.01 21.51
C ASN A 41 -3.00 -18.64 21.57
N ASP A 42 -2.30 -17.59 22.00
CA ASP A 42 -2.84 -16.22 22.13
C ASP A 42 -3.21 -15.62 20.78
N ASP A 43 -2.48 -15.99 19.70
CA ASP A 43 -2.82 -15.58 18.33
C ASP A 43 -4.20 -16.12 17.93
N ALA A 44 -4.54 -17.36 18.31
CA ALA A 44 -5.84 -17.97 18.02
C ALA A 44 -6.98 -17.23 18.74
N VAL A 45 -6.78 -16.88 20.01
CA VAL A 45 -7.78 -16.13 20.79
C VAL A 45 -8.03 -14.77 20.15
N THR A 46 -6.95 -14.06 19.81
CA THR A 46 -7.03 -12.75 19.15
C THR A 46 -7.69 -12.84 17.78
N THR A 47 -7.26 -13.80 16.96
CA THR A 47 -7.80 -14.04 15.61
C THR A 47 -9.30 -14.38 15.67
N ALA A 48 -9.70 -15.28 16.54
CA ALA A 48 -11.11 -15.65 16.71
C ALA A 48 -11.98 -14.45 17.09
N LYS A 49 -11.49 -13.61 18.03
CA LYS A 49 -12.19 -12.40 18.49
C LYS A 49 -12.33 -11.36 17.38
N VAL A 50 -11.24 -11.06 16.65
CA VAL A 50 -11.22 -10.01 15.61
C VAL A 50 -12.02 -10.44 14.38
N LEU A 51 -11.88 -11.70 13.97
CA LEU A 51 -12.53 -12.21 12.75
C LEU A 51 -13.97 -12.69 12.99
N GLY A 52 -14.39 -12.91 14.23
CA GLY A 52 -15.68 -13.49 14.55
C GLY A 52 -15.79 -14.99 14.15
N ILE A 53 -14.67 -15.72 14.15
CA ILE A 53 -14.60 -17.14 13.82
C ILE A 53 -14.50 -18.01 15.08
N VAL A 54 -14.78 -19.30 14.91
CA VAL A 54 -14.80 -20.24 16.04
C VAL A 54 -13.40 -20.48 16.59
N LEU A 55 -13.25 -20.33 17.91
CA LEU A 55 -12.07 -20.76 18.65
C LEU A 55 -12.25 -22.23 19.05
N THR A 56 -11.34 -23.09 18.59
CA THR A 56 -11.31 -24.53 18.87
C THR A 56 -10.04 -24.89 19.64
N LYS A 57 -9.80 -26.18 19.78
CA LYS A 57 -8.57 -26.72 20.40
C LYS A 57 -7.97 -27.79 19.51
N ARG A 58 -6.65 -27.86 19.51
CA ARG A 58 -5.89 -28.90 18.82
C ARG A 58 -5.09 -29.72 19.84
N SER A 59 -5.15 -31.03 19.68
CA SER A 59 -4.28 -31.93 20.47
C SER A 59 -2.82 -31.73 20.08
N ASN A 60 -1.95 -31.57 21.08
CA ASN A 60 -0.52 -31.38 20.93
C ASN A 60 0.28 -32.63 21.43
N GLY A 61 -0.23 -33.82 21.14
CA GLY A 61 0.40 -35.08 21.55
C GLY A 61 0.34 -35.28 23.05
N ALA A 62 1.50 -35.45 23.69
CA ALA A 62 1.61 -35.61 25.14
C ALA A 62 1.54 -34.28 25.92
N ALA A 63 1.55 -33.14 25.21
CA ALA A 63 1.36 -31.82 25.80
C ALA A 63 -0.13 -31.44 25.92
N THR A 64 -0.43 -30.37 26.64
CA THR A 64 -1.81 -29.85 26.75
C THR A 64 -2.34 -29.38 25.39
N ASP A 65 -3.65 -29.54 25.17
CA ASP A 65 -4.33 -28.99 24.00
C ASP A 65 -4.06 -27.49 23.87
N VAL A 66 -3.88 -27.04 22.64
CA VAL A 66 -3.62 -25.63 22.33
C VAL A 66 -4.84 -24.99 21.69
N PRO A 67 -5.20 -23.74 22.05
CA PRO A 67 -6.21 -22.97 21.33
C PRO A 67 -5.86 -22.88 19.84
N LEU A 68 -6.88 -23.01 18.99
CA LEU A 68 -6.77 -22.97 17.54
C LEU A 68 -7.89 -22.14 16.95
N ALA A 69 -7.57 -21.24 16.02
CA ALA A 69 -8.53 -20.60 15.14
C ALA A 69 -7.96 -20.61 13.71
N GLY A 70 -8.82 -20.80 12.71
CA GLY A 70 -8.34 -20.85 11.33
C GLY A 70 -9.45 -20.61 10.32
N PHE A 71 -9.02 -20.33 9.10
CA PHE A 71 -9.88 -20.09 7.95
C PHE A 71 -9.26 -20.66 6.66
N PRO A 72 -10.06 -20.96 5.61
CA PRO A 72 -9.55 -21.48 4.35
C PRO A 72 -8.54 -20.53 3.71
N HIS A 73 -7.40 -21.06 3.22
CA HIS A 73 -6.30 -20.24 2.70
C HIS A 73 -6.71 -19.34 1.53
N HIS A 74 -7.61 -19.81 0.66
CA HIS A 74 -8.12 -19.02 -0.47
C HIS A 74 -8.95 -17.80 -0.04
N ALA A 75 -9.34 -17.72 1.23
CA ALA A 75 -10.07 -16.60 1.79
C ALA A 75 -9.17 -15.58 2.53
N ILE A 76 -7.84 -15.70 2.41
CA ILE A 76 -6.88 -14.84 3.13
C ILE A 76 -7.18 -13.35 2.94
N ASP A 77 -7.49 -12.91 1.71
CA ASP A 77 -7.76 -11.51 1.41
C ASP A 77 -8.96 -10.94 2.19
N ASN A 78 -9.96 -11.80 2.49
CA ASN A 78 -11.15 -11.40 3.24
C ASN A 78 -10.91 -11.31 4.76
N TYR A 79 -9.88 -11.97 5.27
CA TYR A 79 -9.59 -12.04 6.72
C TYR A 79 -8.38 -11.23 7.12
N LEU A 80 -7.32 -11.22 6.30
CA LEU A 80 -6.08 -10.52 6.56
C LEU A 80 -6.31 -9.02 6.85
N HIS A 81 -7.11 -8.37 6.01
CA HIS A 81 -7.40 -6.95 6.18
C HIS A 81 -8.11 -6.62 7.51
N LYS A 82 -8.92 -7.53 8.04
CA LYS A 82 -9.61 -7.33 9.33
C LYS A 82 -8.62 -7.35 10.50
N LEU A 83 -7.66 -8.28 10.47
CA LEU A 83 -6.60 -8.35 11.48
C LEU A 83 -5.70 -7.11 11.43
N VAL A 84 -5.29 -6.71 10.24
CA VAL A 84 -4.42 -5.55 10.03
C VAL A 84 -5.13 -4.24 10.39
N ASN A 85 -6.40 -4.07 9.99
CA ASN A 85 -7.21 -2.90 10.36
C ASN A 85 -7.52 -2.83 11.86
N ALA A 86 -7.50 -3.96 12.56
CA ALA A 86 -7.58 -4.01 14.02
C ALA A 86 -6.25 -3.63 14.71
N GLY A 87 -5.21 -3.28 13.94
CA GLY A 87 -3.91 -2.84 14.45
C GLY A 87 -2.91 -3.96 14.73
N HIS A 88 -3.09 -5.14 14.12
CA HIS A 88 -2.15 -6.25 14.31
C HIS A 88 -1.19 -6.37 13.12
N ARG A 89 0.08 -6.67 13.42
CA ARG A 89 1.04 -7.22 12.45
C ARG A 89 0.67 -8.66 12.18
N VAL A 90 0.77 -9.10 10.94
CA VAL A 90 0.44 -10.46 10.54
C VAL A 90 1.58 -11.07 9.72
N ALA A 91 2.17 -12.16 10.20
CA ALA A 91 3.18 -12.93 9.48
C ALA A 91 2.51 -14.09 8.74
N ILE A 92 2.64 -14.10 7.41
CA ILE A 92 2.08 -15.15 6.56
C ILE A 92 3.16 -16.23 6.38
N CYS A 93 2.90 -17.41 6.95
CA CYS A 93 3.81 -18.54 6.91
C CYS A 93 3.27 -19.62 5.96
N GLU A 94 3.95 -19.79 4.82
CA GLU A 94 3.57 -20.69 3.73
C GLU A 94 4.41 -21.96 3.66
N GLN A 95 3.85 -22.99 3.04
CA GLN A 95 4.57 -24.22 2.69
C GLN A 95 5.50 -23.95 1.50
N VAL A 96 6.81 -24.08 1.71
CA VAL A 96 7.82 -23.79 0.69
C VAL A 96 8.32 -25.04 -0.06
N GLU A 97 7.80 -26.22 0.27
CA GLU A 97 8.07 -27.47 -0.44
C GLU A 97 6.78 -28.22 -0.81
N ASN A 98 6.89 -29.07 -1.84
CA ASN A 98 5.74 -29.85 -2.27
C ASN A 98 5.38 -30.92 -1.21
N PRO A 99 4.16 -30.91 -0.63
CA PRO A 99 3.75 -31.87 0.41
C PRO A 99 3.86 -33.33 -0.01
N LYS A 100 3.73 -33.63 -1.32
CA LYS A 100 3.82 -35.00 -1.86
C LYS A 100 5.27 -35.53 -1.92
N LEU A 101 6.26 -34.64 -1.86
CA LEU A 101 7.69 -34.98 -1.95
C LEU A 101 8.41 -34.84 -0.60
N ALA A 102 7.76 -34.26 0.39
CA ALA A 102 8.34 -34.01 1.70
C ALA A 102 8.62 -35.32 2.45
N LYS A 103 9.88 -35.49 2.91
CA LYS A 103 10.28 -36.59 3.81
C LYS A 103 10.09 -36.15 5.27
N GLY A 104 8.84 -36.13 5.74
CA GLY A 104 8.50 -35.71 7.09
C GLY A 104 7.51 -34.56 7.11
N ILE A 105 7.75 -33.55 7.98
CA ILE A 105 6.90 -32.37 8.05
C ILE A 105 7.29 -31.37 6.96
N VAL A 106 6.31 -30.95 6.18
CA VAL A 106 6.49 -29.93 5.14
C VAL A 106 7.12 -28.67 5.74
N LYS A 107 8.20 -28.20 5.13
CA LYS A 107 8.90 -26.98 5.55
C LYS A 107 8.00 -25.76 5.28
N ARG A 108 7.98 -24.85 6.25
CA ARG A 108 7.25 -23.59 6.15
C ARG A 108 8.18 -22.44 6.49
N GLU A 109 7.98 -21.34 5.80
CA GLU A 109 8.72 -20.09 6.00
C GLU A 109 7.77 -18.91 5.96
N VAL A 110 8.11 -17.84 6.66
CA VAL A 110 7.38 -16.57 6.53
C VAL A 110 7.74 -15.95 5.19
N ILE A 111 6.72 -15.80 4.35
CA ILE A 111 6.88 -15.22 3.01
C ILE A 111 6.56 -13.73 2.99
N GLU A 112 5.81 -13.25 3.98
CA GLU A 112 5.41 -11.86 4.07
C GLU A 112 5.01 -11.50 5.50
N VAL A 113 5.33 -10.23 5.90
CA VAL A 113 4.81 -9.60 7.12
C VAL A 113 4.00 -8.38 6.71
N VAL A 114 2.68 -8.45 6.95
CA VAL A 114 1.74 -7.38 6.60
C VAL A 114 1.44 -6.55 7.82
N THR A 115 1.54 -5.23 7.65
CA THR A 115 1.27 -4.23 8.70
C THR A 115 0.21 -3.22 8.21
N PRO A 116 -0.36 -2.39 9.11
CA PRO A 116 -1.32 -1.36 8.71
C PRO A 116 -0.85 -0.39 7.63
N GLY A 117 0.47 -0.14 7.53
CA GLY A 117 1.07 0.76 6.53
C GLY A 117 1.53 0.05 5.25
N THR A 118 1.65 -1.29 5.25
CA THR A 118 2.17 -2.05 4.11
C THR A 118 1.11 -2.90 3.38
N ILE A 119 -0.14 -2.86 3.82
CA ILE A 119 -1.23 -3.62 3.19
C ILE A 119 -1.56 -3.07 1.80
N THR A 120 -1.63 -3.96 0.80
CA THR A 120 -1.89 -3.61 -0.61
C THR A 120 -3.08 -4.36 -1.22
N SER A 121 -3.79 -5.17 -0.42
CA SER A 121 -4.97 -5.91 -0.86
C SER A 121 -6.13 -4.97 -1.20
N ASP A 122 -6.78 -5.16 -2.35
CA ASP A 122 -7.92 -4.34 -2.81
C ASP A 122 -9.11 -4.37 -1.84
N THR A 123 -9.31 -5.48 -1.14
CA THR A 123 -10.39 -5.65 -0.15
C THR A 123 -10.15 -4.84 1.10
N ALA A 124 -8.88 -4.52 1.39
CA ALA A 124 -8.46 -3.75 2.55
C ALA A 124 -8.40 -2.25 2.29
N LEU A 125 -8.16 -1.87 1.04
CA LEU A 125 -7.93 -0.49 0.64
C LEU A 125 -9.25 0.21 0.33
N ASN A 126 -9.47 1.36 0.95
CA ASN A 126 -10.46 2.29 0.43
C ASN A 126 -9.98 2.79 -0.94
N LYS A 127 -10.79 2.60 -1.97
CA LYS A 127 -10.41 2.85 -3.37
C LYS A 127 -9.96 4.27 -3.63
N LYS A 128 -10.60 5.25 -2.98
CA LYS A 128 -10.33 6.69 -3.16
C LYS A 128 -9.50 7.31 -2.02
N THR A 129 -8.73 6.52 -1.25
CA THR A 129 -7.85 7.03 -0.19
C THR A 129 -6.48 6.37 -0.26
N ASN A 130 -5.45 7.15 0.05
CA ASN A 130 -4.10 6.64 0.24
C ASN A 130 -3.99 5.90 1.58
N GLN A 131 -3.01 4.99 1.65
CA GLN A 131 -2.59 4.37 2.91
C GLN A 131 -1.11 4.59 3.13
N PHE A 132 -0.81 5.50 4.04
CA PHE A 132 0.55 5.93 4.24
C PHE A 132 1.24 5.17 5.38
N LEU A 133 2.46 4.70 5.06
CA LEU A 133 3.51 4.35 5.99
C LEU A 133 4.41 5.58 6.16
N ALA A 134 4.64 6.03 7.37
CA ALA A 134 5.57 7.11 7.64
C ALA A 134 6.80 6.61 8.41
N CYS A 135 7.90 7.35 8.31
CA CYS A 135 9.04 7.23 9.22
C CYS A 135 9.35 8.63 9.76
N ILE A 136 9.72 8.72 11.02
CA ILE A 136 10.14 9.95 11.67
C ILE A 136 11.53 9.74 12.24
N HIS A 137 12.42 10.68 11.94
CA HIS A 137 13.76 10.75 12.51
C HIS A 137 13.95 12.07 13.23
N PHE A 138 14.30 12.04 14.52
CA PHE A 138 14.51 13.22 15.35
C PHE A 138 16.01 13.53 15.47
N HIS A 139 16.34 14.81 15.37
CA HIS A 139 17.68 15.32 15.66
C HIS A 139 17.58 16.65 16.42
N GLY A 140 17.81 16.62 17.72
CA GLY A 140 17.57 17.79 18.59
C GLY A 140 16.10 18.23 18.57
N ASP A 141 15.87 19.50 18.22
CA ASP A 141 14.53 20.08 18.09
C ASP A 141 13.92 19.90 16.68
N ASP A 142 14.67 19.32 15.75
CA ASP A 142 14.23 19.09 14.39
C ASP A 142 13.73 17.64 14.19
N ALA A 143 12.82 17.47 13.25
CA ALA A 143 12.30 16.20 12.83
C ALA A 143 12.26 16.09 11.30
N GLY A 144 12.93 15.07 10.78
CA GLY A 144 12.74 14.64 9.40
C GLY A 144 11.64 13.60 9.31
N TYR A 145 10.87 13.64 8.25
CA TYR A 145 9.84 12.64 8.01
C TYR A 145 9.79 12.24 6.53
N ALA A 146 9.44 10.98 6.33
CA ALA A 146 9.08 10.46 5.01
C ALA A 146 7.73 9.76 5.09
N VAL A 147 6.98 9.80 3.99
CA VAL A 147 5.63 9.22 3.91
C VAL A 147 5.48 8.53 2.57
N LEU A 148 5.21 7.21 2.60
CA LEU A 148 5.08 6.36 1.42
C LEU A 148 3.68 5.74 1.37
N ASP A 149 3.00 5.86 0.23
CA ASP A 149 1.90 4.93 -0.13
C ASP A 149 2.47 3.80 -0.99
N GLN A 150 2.65 2.63 -0.39
CA GLN A 150 3.20 1.46 -1.07
C GLN A 150 2.30 0.97 -2.22
N SER A 151 1.00 1.24 -2.17
CA SER A 151 0.06 0.79 -3.20
C SER A 151 0.13 1.62 -4.48
N THR A 152 0.46 2.92 -4.37
CA THR A 152 0.52 3.86 -5.50
C THR A 152 1.95 4.26 -5.89
N GLY A 153 2.91 4.10 -4.97
CA GLY A 153 4.29 4.52 -5.17
C GLY A 153 4.55 6.01 -4.89
N GLU A 154 3.61 6.72 -4.27
CA GLU A 154 3.81 8.12 -3.86
C GLU A 154 4.72 8.20 -2.64
N LEU A 155 5.84 8.92 -2.77
CA LEU A 155 6.81 9.15 -1.70
C LEU A 155 7.00 10.65 -1.48
N PHE A 156 6.72 11.10 -0.26
CA PHE A 156 6.94 12.47 0.21
C PHE A 156 8.02 12.49 1.28
N ILE A 157 8.86 13.53 1.26
CA ILE A 157 9.85 13.76 2.32
C ILE A 157 9.83 15.21 2.76
N GLY A 158 10.08 15.46 4.05
CA GLY A 158 10.12 16.81 4.58
C GLY A 158 10.86 16.88 5.91
N GLU A 159 11.11 18.11 6.33
CA GLU A 159 11.70 18.45 7.62
C GLU A 159 10.91 19.56 8.26
N CYS A 160 10.80 19.54 9.57
CA CYS A 160 10.14 20.57 10.36
C CYS A 160 10.67 20.57 11.79
N LEU A 161 10.33 21.60 12.55
CA LEU A 161 10.49 21.53 14.01
C LEU A 161 9.65 20.40 14.58
N ALA A 162 10.15 19.67 15.56
CA ALA A 162 9.43 18.59 16.21
C ALA A 162 8.08 19.04 16.80
N SER A 163 7.95 20.31 17.20
CA SER A 163 6.68 20.92 17.60
C SER A 163 5.61 20.94 16.51
N ASN A 164 6.03 21.03 15.24
CA ASN A 164 5.16 21.16 14.07
C ASN A 164 4.87 19.80 13.39
N LEU A 165 5.50 18.72 13.88
CA LEU A 165 5.40 17.39 13.30
C LEU A 165 3.95 16.88 13.21
N THR A 166 3.11 17.23 14.19
CA THR A 166 1.69 16.85 14.19
C THR A 166 0.98 17.37 12.94
N GLU A 167 1.17 18.65 12.61
CA GLU A 167 0.56 19.27 11.43
C GLU A 167 1.15 18.70 10.13
N ALA A 168 2.46 18.48 10.10
CA ALA A 168 3.14 17.89 8.94
C ALA A 168 2.58 16.48 8.61
N LEU A 169 2.39 15.62 9.61
CA LEU A 169 1.90 14.26 9.42
C LEU A 169 0.39 14.18 9.22
N ARG A 170 -0.38 15.13 9.74
CA ARG A 170 -1.84 15.11 9.68
C ARG A 170 -2.36 15.22 8.23
N LYS A 171 -1.61 15.91 7.36
CA LYS A 171 -1.90 16.00 5.92
C LYS A 171 -1.99 14.61 5.25
N TYR A 172 -1.26 13.63 5.80
CA TYR A 172 -1.16 12.25 5.28
C TYR A 172 -1.95 11.23 6.10
N THR A 173 -2.20 11.52 7.39
CA THR A 173 -2.86 10.59 8.32
C THR A 173 -2.28 9.17 8.24
N PRO A 174 -0.97 8.99 8.50
CA PRO A 174 -0.32 7.70 8.32
C PRO A 174 -0.97 6.62 9.19
N ARG A 175 -1.14 5.44 8.63
CA ARG A 175 -1.66 4.27 9.35
C ARG A 175 -0.60 3.62 10.22
N GLU A 176 0.65 3.77 9.83
CA GLU A 176 1.80 3.24 10.53
C GLU A 176 2.93 4.25 10.52
N VAL A 177 3.67 4.31 11.63
CA VAL A 177 4.84 5.16 11.79
C VAL A 177 6.02 4.32 12.27
N LEU A 178 7.13 4.40 11.54
CA LEU A 178 8.42 3.81 11.92
C LEU A 178 9.19 4.78 12.78
N LEU A 179 9.76 4.29 13.88
CA LEU A 179 10.61 5.04 14.81
C LEU A 179 11.86 4.25 15.17
N GLY A 180 12.91 4.93 15.59
CA GLY A 180 14.04 4.28 16.25
C GLY A 180 13.61 3.61 17.57
N SER A 181 14.31 2.56 17.93
CA SER A 181 13.98 1.71 19.09
C SER A 181 13.98 2.47 20.43
N ASN A 182 14.73 3.57 20.52
CA ASN A 182 14.90 4.37 21.74
C ASN A 182 13.95 5.57 21.84
N VAL A 183 13.07 5.79 20.84
CA VAL A 183 12.17 6.96 20.82
C VAL A 183 10.97 6.74 21.72
N VAL A 184 10.79 7.63 22.71
CA VAL A 184 9.60 7.66 23.56
C VAL A 184 8.52 8.49 22.90
N TYR A 185 7.48 7.85 22.36
CA TYR A 185 6.42 8.50 21.58
C TYR A 185 5.06 8.57 22.29
N SER A 186 4.82 7.75 23.33
CA SER A 186 3.50 7.60 23.98
C SER A 186 2.93 8.91 24.54
N THR A 187 3.78 9.85 24.88
CA THR A 187 3.41 11.18 25.42
C THR A 187 3.34 12.26 24.33
N SER A 188 3.78 11.97 23.11
CA SER A 188 3.83 12.93 22.00
C SER A 188 2.44 13.32 21.53
N VAL A 189 2.28 14.58 21.12
CA VAL A 189 1.00 15.13 20.64
C VAL A 189 0.57 14.40 19.37
N TRP A 190 1.48 14.25 18.41
CA TRP A 190 1.19 13.58 17.14
C TRP A 190 0.67 12.15 17.35
N TYR A 191 1.24 11.39 18.29
CA TYR A 191 0.79 10.02 18.55
C TYR A 191 -0.61 9.99 19.17
N ARG A 192 -0.89 10.86 20.16
CA ARG A 192 -2.20 10.91 20.81
C ARG A 192 -3.33 11.32 19.85
N GLU A 193 -3.02 12.17 18.89
CA GLU A 193 -4.00 12.68 17.93
C GLU A 193 -4.20 11.76 16.73
N LEU A 194 -3.13 11.28 16.11
CA LEU A 194 -3.19 10.47 14.89
C LEU A 194 -3.40 8.99 15.19
N ARG A 195 -2.92 8.52 16.35
CA ARG A 195 -3.01 7.12 16.81
C ARG A 195 -2.60 6.10 15.74
N PRO A 196 -1.47 6.29 15.08
CA PRO A 196 -0.98 5.30 14.11
C PRO A 196 -0.52 4.05 14.84
N PHE A 197 -0.45 2.95 14.10
CA PHE A 197 0.35 1.82 14.53
C PHE A 197 1.83 2.23 14.55
N VAL A 198 2.59 1.83 15.56
CA VAL A 198 4.02 2.17 15.65
C VAL A 198 4.84 0.92 15.53
N SER A 199 5.76 0.93 14.57
CA SER A 199 6.79 -0.09 14.39
C SER A 199 8.16 0.50 14.67
N THR A 200 9.07 -0.31 15.17
CA THR A 200 10.44 0.11 15.45
C THR A 200 11.39 -0.35 14.37
N VAL A 201 12.36 0.47 14.07
CA VAL A 201 13.52 0.13 13.23
C VAL A 201 14.79 0.23 14.07
N GLU A 202 15.79 -0.53 13.68
CA GLU A 202 17.10 -0.51 14.35
C GLU A 202 17.78 0.84 14.13
N ASP A 203 18.42 1.41 15.18
CA ASP A 203 18.98 2.77 15.16
C ASP A 203 20.03 2.99 14.06
N TRP A 204 20.77 1.95 13.67
CA TRP A 204 21.76 2.04 12.60
C TRP A 204 21.14 2.29 11.20
N VAL A 205 19.86 1.93 11.02
CA VAL A 205 19.11 2.20 9.78
C VAL A 205 18.83 3.69 9.64
N LEU A 206 18.65 4.38 10.77
CA LEU A 206 18.36 5.80 10.85
C LEU A 206 19.66 6.63 10.78
N SER A 207 20.42 6.46 9.70
CA SER A 207 21.60 7.28 9.39
C SER A 207 21.50 7.87 7.99
N PHE A 208 21.99 9.09 7.81
CA PHE A 208 21.95 9.80 6.53
C PHE A 208 22.68 9.02 5.42
N ASP A 209 23.89 8.54 5.71
CA ASP A 209 24.69 7.79 4.73
C ASP A 209 23.96 6.53 4.23
N GLN A 210 23.33 5.81 5.15
CA GLN A 210 22.57 4.61 4.81
C GLN A 210 21.31 4.97 3.99
N GLY A 211 20.57 5.99 4.44
CA GLY A 211 19.37 6.46 3.74
C GLY A 211 19.69 6.93 2.32
N GLN A 212 20.71 7.78 2.18
CA GLN A 212 21.16 8.27 0.90
C GLN A 212 21.59 7.15 -0.03
N ARG A 213 22.38 6.18 0.47
CA ARG A 213 22.85 5.03 -0.32
C ARG A 213 21.68 4.21 -0.86
N ILE A 214 20.70 3.87 0.01
CA ILE A 214 19.53 3.08 -0.37
C ILE A 214 18.74 3.78 -1.48
N LEU A 215 18.52 5.10 -1.34
CA LEU A 215 17.74 5.87 -2.32
C LEU A 215 18.49 6.05 -3.65
N ILE A 216 19.79 6.32 -3.62
CA ILE A 216 20.63 6.42 -4.83
C ILE A 216 20.64 5.10 -5.61
N GLU A 217 20.78 3.96 -4.89
CA GLU A 217 20.73 2.63 -5.49
C GLU A 217 19.35 2.34 -6.10
N HIS A 218 18.29 2.66 -5.36
CA HIS A 218 16.91 2.44 -5.80
C HIS A 218 16.56 3.23 -7.06
N PHE A 219 16.82 4.55 -7.06
CA PHE A 219 16.51 5.42 -8.19
C PHE A 219 17.55 5.34 -9.32
N LYS A 220 18.65 4.60 -9.13
CA LYS A 220 19.75 4.44 -10.10
C LYS A 220 20.32 5.79 -10.56
N VAL A 221 20.47 6.73 -9.62
CA VAL A 221 20.99 8.07 -9.85
C VAL A 221 22.35 8.25 -9.16
N ARG A 222 23.11 9.27 -9.55
CA ARG A 222 24.38 9.60 -8.88
C ARG A 222 24.18 10.50 -7.66
N THR A 223 23.13 11.29 -7.64
CA THR A 223 22.79 12.21 -6.54
C THR A 223 21.28 12.41 -6.47
N LEU A 224 20.77 12.79 -5.29
CA LEU A 224 19.35 13.10 -5.09
C LEU A 224 18.99 14.55 -5.48
N LYS A 225 19.93 15.36 -5.98
CA LYS A 225 19.69 16.76 -6.39
C LYS A 225 18.59 16.90 -7.43
N GLY A 226 18.47 15.94 -8.35
CA GLY A 226 17.44 15.95 -9.39
C GLY A 226 16.01 15.88 -8.86
N PHE A 227 15.84 15.38 -7.64
CA PHE A 227 14.53 15.33 -6.96
C PHE A 227 14.25 16.57 -6.10
N GLY A 228 15.22 17.53 -5.99
CA GLY A 228 15.07 18.74 -5.18
C GLY A 228 15.09 18.49 -3.67
N CYS A 229 15.65 17.37 -3.22
CA CYS A 229 15.64 16.96 -1.81
C CYS A 229 17.03 16.76 -1.19
N ALA A 230 18.10 17.17 -1.89
CA ALA A 230 19.48 16.89 -1.44
C ALA A 230 19.81 17.52 -0.09
N ASP A 231 19.16 18.61 0.27
CA ASP A 231 19.41 19.37 1.52
C ASP A 231 18.51 18.88 2.68
N LEU A 232 17.62 17.89 2.45
CA LEU A 232 16.71 17.31 3.45
C LEU A 232 17.33 16.05 4.07
N GLU A 233 18.39 16.23 4.88
CA GLU A 233 19.17 15.10 5.41
C GLU A 233 18.36 14.18 6.32
N LEU A 234 17.55 14.76 7.22
CA LEU A 234 16.69 14.00 8.12
C LEU A 234 15.53 13.32 7.35
N GLY A 235 14.98 14.00 6.34
CA GLY A 235 13.96 13.46 5.45
C GLY A 235 14.49 12.28 4.60
N ILE A 236 15.72 12.39 4.08
CA ILE A 236 16.42 11.32 3.36
C ILE A 236 16.65 10.11 4.28
N THR A 237 17.09 10.35 5.52
CA THR A 237 17.26 9.31 6.54
C THR A 237 15.96 8.56 6.77
N ALA A 238 14.85 9.28 6.98
CA ALA A 238 13.54 8.70 7.18
C ALA A 238 13.05 7.89 5.97
N ALA A 239 13.26 8.41 4.74
CA ALA A 239 12.91 7.70 3.51
C ALA A 239 13.70 6.40 3.34
N GLY A 240 15.02 6.45 3.57
CA GLY A 240 15.87 5.25 3.53
C GLY A 240 15.42 4.18 4.52
N ALA A 241 14.98 4.57 5.72
CA ALA A 241 14.45 3.65 6.71
C ALA A 241 13.13 2.99 6.25
N ILE A 242 12.25 3.71 5.56
CA ILE A 242 11.03 3.13 4.95
C ILE A 242 11.43 2.06 3.92
N PHE A 243 12.35 2.38 3.01
CA PHE A 243 12.79 1.43 1.98
C PHE A 243 13.43 0.18 2.58
N TYR A 244 14.25 0.34 3.61
CA TYR A 244 14.83 -0.77 4.35
C TYR A 244 13.76 -1.64 5.01
N HIS A 245 12.82 -1.02 5.70
CA HIS A 245 11.72 -1.71 6.39
C HIS A 245 10.86 -2.52 5.43
N VAL A 246 10.40 -1.92 4.33
CA VAL A 246 9.55 -2.60 3.34
C VAL A 246 10.30 -3.76 2.68
N LYS A 247 11.58 -3.58 2.34
CA LYS A 247 12.41 -4.64 1.77
C LYS A 247 12.58 -5.83 2.72
N ASN A 248 12.78 -5.56 4.01
CA ASN A 248 12.97 -6.61 5.02
C ASN A 248 11.67 -7.26 5.50
N SER A 249 10.53 -6.59 5.32
CA SER A 249 9.21 -7.17 5.62
C SER A 249 8.74 -8.18 4.57
N LEU A 250 9.59 -8.54 3.61
CA LEU A 250 9.28 -9.44 2.50
C LEU A 250 8.07 -8.98 1.66
N SER A 251 7.67 -7.71 1.83
CA SER A 251 6.49 -7.12 1.18
C SER A 251 6.71 -6.78 -0.30
N GLY A 252 7.81 -7.25 -0.90
CA GLY A 252 8.11 -7.12 -2.31
C GLY A 252 8.98 -5.91 -2.69
N SER A 253 9.07 -5.66 -3.98
CA SER A 253 9.86 -4.59 -4.59
C SER A 253 9.13 -3.24 -4.52
N LEU A 254 9.89 -2.15 -4.42
CA LEU A 254 9.40 -0.77 -4.51
C LEU A 254 9.73 -0.11 -5.87
N THR A 255 10.03 -0.88 -6.92
CA THR A 255 10.46 -0.34 -8.23
C THR A 255 9.43 0.58 -8.90
N HIS A 256 8.16 0.52 -8.50
CA HIS A 256 7.12 1.45 -8.93
C HIS A 256 7.21 2.83 -8.25
N VAL A 257 7.97 2.97 -7.17
CA VAL A 257 8.31 4.27 -6.59
C VAL A 257 9.40 4.89 -7.46
N THR A 258 9.03 5.79 -8.34
CA THR A 258 9.93 6.35 -9.37
C THR A 258 10.41 7.76 -9.08
N SER A 259 9.86 8.40 -8.05
CA SER A 259 10.19 9.78 -7.69
C SER A 259 10.08 10.04 -6.20
N ILE A 260 10.79 11.06 -5.75
CA ILE A 260 10.66 11.65 -4.42
C ILE A 260 10.02 13.02 -4.60
N SER A 261 9.02 13.32 -3.79
CA SER A 261 8.37 14.64 -3.76
C SER A 261 8.74 15.35 -2.45
N PRO A 262 9.65 16.33 -2.50
CA PRO A 262 9.90 17.17 -1.34
C PRO A 262 8.62 17.91 -0.94
N VAL A 263 8.34 17.94 0.35
CA VAL A 263 7.21 18.72 0.88
C VAL A 263 7.67 20.18 0.93
N ALA A 264 7.37 20.92 -0.15
CA ALA A 264 7.53 22.36 -0.18
C ALA A 264 6.20 23.03 0.17
N ASP A 265 6.24 23.96 1.07
CA ASP A 265 5.05 24.76 1.43
C ASP A 265 4.90 25.99 0.50
N GLU A 266 5.88 26.25 -0.38
CA GLU A 266 5.83 27.33 -1.35
C GLU A 266 4.67 27.14 -2.35
N GLY A 267 3.81 28.16 -2.43
CA GLY A 267 2.66 28.17 -3.36
C GLY A 267 1.49 27.29 -2.94
N ILE A 268 1.47 26.81 -1.68
CA ILE A 268 0.38 26.05 -1.08
C ILE A 268 -0.17 26.81 0.12
N MET A 269 -1.49 26.82 0.27
CA MET A 269 -2.14 27.36 1.46
C MET A 269 -2.01 26.33 2.60
N GLU A 270 -1.42 26.75 3.69
CA GLU A 270 -1.42 25.94 4.91
C GLU A 270 -2.81 25.94 5.53
N LEU A 271 -3.37 24.75 5.62
CA LEU A 271 -4.61 24.49 6.33
C LEU A 271 -4.32 23.62 7.55
N ASP A 272 -4.45 24.17 8.72
CA ASP A 272 -4.35 23.39 9.94
C ASP A 272 -5.56 22.43 10.07
N SER A 273 -5.43 21.48 10.95
CA SER A 273 -6.46 20.47 11.18
C SER A 273 -7.73 21.02 11.79
N PHE A 274 -7.61 22.07 12.58
CA PHE A 274 -8.74 22.74 13.17
C PHE A 274 -9.59 23.40 12.09
N THR A 275 -8.94 24.05 11.12
CA THR A 275 -9.58 24.61 9.93
C THR A 275 -10.26 23.54 9.07
N LEU A 276 -9.55 22.44 8.71
CA LEU A 276 -10.13 21.35 7.91
C LEU A 276 -11.32 20.70 8.63
N ARG A 277 -11.24 20.53 9.95
CA ARG A 277 -12.31 19.98 10.77
C ARG A 277 -13.51 20.93 10.86
N ASN A 278 -13.28 22.21 11.14
CA ASN A 278 -14.37 23.18 11.31
C ASN A 278 -15.09 23.51 9.99
N LEU A 279 -14.36 23.43 8.86
CA LEU A 279 -14.96 23.53 7.53
C LEU A 279 -15.64 22.21 7.09
N GLU A 280 -15.60 21.18 7.93
CA GLU A 280 -16.16 19.85 7.62
C GLU A 280 -15.73 19.34 6.22
N VAL A 281 -14.41 19.47 5.91
CA VAL A 281 -13.93 19.12 4.57
C VAL A 281 -14.09 17.64 4.30
N PHE A 282 -13.73 16.78 5.27
CA PHE A 282 -13.72 15.30 5.11
C PHE A 282 -14.62 14.55 6.06
N LYS A 283 -14.96 15.15 7.22
CA LYS A 283 -15.80 14.53 8.25
C LYS A 283 -16.77 15.54 8.83
N SER A 284 -18.03 15.14 8.94
CA SER A 284 -19.05 15.91 9.63
C SER A 284 -18.80 15.91 11.15
N LEU A 285 -18.93 17.05 11.78
CA LEU A 285 -18.84 17.22 13.23
C LEU A 285 -19.98 16.50 13.95
N ALA A 286 -21.16 16.47 13.32
CA ALA A 286 -22.37 15.88 13.90
C ALA A 286 -22.36 14.35 13.85
N THR A 287 -22.02 13.77 12.67
CA THR A 287 -22.16 12.33 12.42
C THR A 287 -20.85 11.56 12.43
N GLN A 288 -19.70 12.27 12.41
CA GLN A 288 -18.37 11.70 12.20
C GLN A 288 -18.23 10.90 10.88
N GLY A 289 -19.26 10.93 10.03
CA GLY A 289 -19.28 10.36 8.69
C GLY A 289 -18.85 11.36 7.63
N THR A 290 -18.94 10.97 6.37
CA THR A 290 -18.62 11.81 5.20
C THR A 290 -19.82 12.57 4.67
N HIS A 291 -21.04 12.13 4.99
CA HIS A 291 -22.27 12.75 4.48
C HIS A 291 -22.42 14.20 4.94
N GLY A 292 -22.71 15.11 4.00
CA GLY A 292 -22.85 16.54 4.24
C GLY A 292 -21.54 17.32 4.32
N THR A 293 -20.40 16.69 4.00
CA THR A 293 -19.08 17.34 3.98
C THR A 293 -18.77 17.97 2.62
N LEU A 294 -17.72 18.82 2.57
CA LEU A 294 -17.27 19.41 1.31
C LEU A 294 -16.86 18.37 0.29
N ILE A 295 -16.13 17.30 0.73
CA ILE A 295 -15.74 16.21 -0.18
C ILE A 295 -16.95 15.43 -0.69
N ASP A 296 -17.99 15.22 0.12
CA ASP A 296 -19.21 14.54 -0.28
C ASP A 296 -19.93 15.27 -1.42
N LEU A 297 -19.91 16.61 -1.36
CA LEU A 297 -20.48 17.46 -2.40
C LEU A 297 -19.63 17.50 -3.69
N LEU A 298 -18.29 17.49 -3.55
CA LEU A 298 -17.38 17.73 -4.68
C LEU A 298 -16.91 16.45 -5.38
N ASP A 299 -16.94 15.28 -4.70
CA ASP A 299 -16.38 14.05 -5.26
C ASP A 299 -17.29 13.40 -6.29
N GLU A 300 -17.29 13.96 -7.48
CA GLU A 300 -17.89 13.41 -8.69
C GLU A 300 -16.86 12.65 -9.55
N THR A 301 -15.72 12.28 -8.97
CA THR A 301 -14.67 11.58 -9.70
C THR A 301 -15.08 10.14 -10.06
N VAL A 302 -14.82 9.73 -11.30
CA VAL A 302 -15.16 8.39 -11.80
C VAL A 302 -13.99 7.39 -11.65
N THR A 303 -12.76 7.88 -11.49
CA THR A 303 -11.58 7.05 -11.25
C THR A 303 -11.11 7.11 -9.80
N ASN A 304 -10.53 6.02 -9.31
CA ASN A 304 -10.00 5.97 -7.96
C ASN A 304 -8.82 6.94 -7.76
N GLY A 305 -7.90 7.01 -8.73
CA GLY A 305 -6.79 7.98 -8.72
C GLY A 305 -7.29 9.43 -8.71
N GLY A 306 -8.36 9.74 -9.48
CA GLY A 306 -9.02 11.06 -9.45
C GLY A 306 -9.55 11.41 -8.07
N GLY A 307 -10.16 10.46 -7.36
CA GLY A 307 -10.63 10.67 -5.99
C GLY A 307 -9.49 10.94 -4.99
N ARG A 308 -8.36 10.22 -5.13
CA ARG A 308 -7.15 10.50 -4.33
C ARG A 308 -6.60 11.91 -4.62
N LEU A 309 -6.48 12.26 -5.89
CA LEU A 309 -6.00 13.59 -6.30
C LEU A 309 -6.92 14.72 -5.80
N LEU A 310 -8.25 14.56 -5.86
CA LEU A 310 -9.18 15.54 -5.33
C LEU A 310 -8.98 15.78 -3.84
N LYS A 311 -8.81 14.72 -3.05
CA LYS A 311 -8.51 14.83 -1.62
C LYS A 311 -7.19 15.56 -1.36
N GLN A 312 -6.15 15.23 -2.14
CA GLN A 312 -4.86 15.90 -2.06
C GLN A 312 -4.99 17.41 -2.38
N TRP A 313 -5.81 17.78 -3.37
CA TRP A 313 -6.06 19.18 -3.70
C TRP A 313 -6.81 19.93 -2.61
N LEU A 314 -7.74 19.29 -1.91
CA LEU A 314 -8.47 19.89 -0.80
C LEU A 314 -7.61 20.02 0.47
N THR A 315 -6.67 19.13 0.69
CA THR A 315 -5.73 19.24 1.83
C THR A 315 -4.59 20.22 1.57
N ARG A 316 -4.26 20.47 0.29
CA ARG A 316 -3.14 21.33 -0.12
C ARG A 316 -3.58 22.31 -1.23
N PRO A 317 -4.46 23.28 -0.93
CA PRO A 317 -4.91 24.25 -1.92
C PRO A 317 -3.76 25.11 -2.43
N LEU A 318 -3.74 25.42 -3.72
CA LEU A 318 -2.73 26.28 -4.32
C LEU A 318 -2.97 27.74 -3.94
N THR A 319 -1.88 28.51 -3.76
CA THR A 319 -1.89 29.97 -3.67
C THR A 319 -1.35 30.63 -4.93
N ASP A 320 -0.68 29.87 -5.80
CA ASP A 320 -0.19 30.34 -7.09
C ASP A 320 -1.35 30.58 -8.06
N THR A 321 -1.64 31.85 -8.32
CA THR A 321 -2.75 32.27 -9.19
C THR A 321 -2.63 31.77 -10.62
N LYS A 322 -1.41 31.58 -11.15
CA LYS A 322 -1.19 31.04 -12.49
C LYS A 322 -1.64 29.56 -12.56
N LYS A 323 -1.17 28.76 -11.60
CA LYS A 323 -1.57 27.34 -11.50
C LYS A 323 -3.06 27.18 -11.25
N LEU A 324 -3.66 28.06 -10.44
CA LEU A 324 -5.11 28.09 -10.20
C LEU A 324 -5.87 28.40 -11.48
N ASN A 325 -5.47 29.44 -12.22
CA ASN A 325 -6.11 29.81 -13.49
C ASN A 325 -5.94 28.70 -14.54
N ASP A 326 -4.80 28.02 -14.61
CA ASP A 326 -4.63 26.87 -15.50
C ASP A 326 -5.66 25.76 -15.20
N ARG A 327 -5.92 25.43 -13.91
CA ARG A 327 -6.96 24.47 -13.52
C ARG A 327 -8.37 24.98 -13.88
N LEU A 328 -8.67 26.23 -13.58
CA LEU A 328 -9.98 26.82 -13.87
C LEU A 328 -10.26 26.87 -15.37
N ASN A 329 -9.27 27.18 -16.20
CA ASN A 329 -9.40 27.18 -17.66
C ASN A 329 -9.72 25.76 -18.20
N ILE A 330 -9.13 24.72 -17.64
CA ILE A 330 -9.45 23.32 -17.97
C ILE A 330 -10.92 23.02 -17.62
N VAL A 331 -11.37 23.41 -16.43
CA VAL A 331 -12.75 23.24 -15.98
C VAL A 331 -13.71 24.02 -16.89
N ALA A 332 -13.39 25.27 -17.21
CA ALA A 332 -14.21 26.12 -18.10
C ALA A 332 -14.42 25.49 -19.49
N GLY A 333 -13.37 24.84 -20.03
CA GLY A 333 -13.47 24.11 -21.30
C GLY A 333 -14.53 22.99 -21.26
N PHE A 334 -14.61 22.25 -20.15
CA PHE A 334 -15.64 21.21 -19.99
C PHE A 334 -17.04 21.79 -19.66
N VAL A 335 -17.11 22.88 -18.89
CA VAL A 335 -18.38 23.53 -18.57
C VAL A 335 -19.06 24.05 -19.85
N SER A 336 -18.28 24.58 -20.79
CA SER A 336 -18.80 25.07 -22.09
C SER A 336 -19.19 23.92 -23.03
N ASN A 337 -18.71 22.72 -22.85
CA ASN A 337 -19.01 21.55 -23.68
C ASN A 337 -19.40 20.31 -22.89
N LYS A 338 -20.62 20.27 -22.40
CA LYS A 338 -21.17 19.17 -21.60
C LYS A 338 -21.11 17.81 -22.30
N ARG A 339 -21.22 17.78 -23.64
CA ARG A 339 -21.13 16.53 -24.40
C ARG A 339 -19.71 15.92 -24.31
N GLN A 340 -18.69 16.74 -24.47
CA GLN A 340 -17.30 16.29 -24.32
C GLN A 340 -16.99 15.85 -22.88
N LEU A 341 -17.54 16.56 -21.87
CA LEU A 341 -17.43 16.14 -20.47
C LEU A 341 -18.02 14.73 -20.27
N GLN A 342 -19.22 14.47 -20.77
CA GLN A 342 -19.85 13.14 -20.66
C GLN A 342 -19.06 12.06 -21.37
N GLN A 343 -18.55 12.34 -22.58
CA GLN A 343 -17.69 11.40 -23.30
C GLN A 343 -16.38 11.11 -22.55
N CYS A 344 -15.74 12.14 -22.00
CA CYS A 344 -14.53 11.98 -21.19
C CYS A 344 -14.81 11.11 -19.95
N ARG A 345 -15.91 11.37 -19.24
CA ARG A 345 -16.32 10.57 -18.08
C ARG A 345 -16.54 9.10 -18.44
N SER A 346 -17.24 8.83 -19.56
CA SER A 346 -17.47 7.46 -20.03
C SER A 346 -16.17 6.72 -20.35
N ILE A 347 -15.19 7.38 -20.99
CA ILE A 347 -13.88 6.78 -21.24
C ILE A 347 -13.15 6.50 -19.92
N LEU A 348 -13.20 7.43 -18.97
CA LEU A 348 -12.54 7.31 -17.67
C LEU A 348 -13.17 6.21 -16.78
N GLU A 349 -14.47 5.92 -16.90
CA GLU A 349 -15.17 4.84 -16.18
C GLU A 349 -14.59 3.45 -16.53
N ASP A 350 -14.08 3.28 -17.74
CA ASP A 350 -13.45 2.05 -18.21
C ASP A 350 -11.97 1.91 -17.76
N ILE A 351 -11.39 2.95 -17.14
CA ILE A 351 -9.99 2.95 -16.71
C ILE A 351 -9.90 2.48 -15.25
N MET A 352 -9.22 1.35 -15.07
CA MET A 352 -8.92 0.79 -13.75
C MET A 352 -7.87 1.62 -13.00
N ASP A 353 -7.61 1.26 -11.76
CA ASP A 353 -6.60 1.92 -10.91
C ASP A 353 -5.18 1.47 -11.31
N ILE A 354 -4.64 2.13 -12.34
CA ILE A 354 -3.34 1.79 -12.94
C ILE A 354 -2.22 1.84 -11.90
N GLU A 355 -2.21 2.85 -11.01
CA GLU A 355 -1.18 3.01 -9.97
C GLU A 355 -1.14 1.78 -9.06
N ARG A 356 -2.30 1.34 -8.56
CA ARG A 356 -2.39 0.17 -7.70
C ARG A 356 -2.09 -1.15 -8.42
N ILE A 357 -2.47 -1.26 -9.70
CA ILE A 357 -2.10 -2.42 -10.50
C ILE A 357 -0.58 -2.50 -10.65
N LEU A 358 0.10 -1.39 -10.90
CA LEU A 358 1.55 -1.33 -10.96
C LEU A 358 2.20 -1.72 -9.62
N GLY A 359 1.65 -1.24 -8.51
CA GLY A 359 2.06 -1.65 -7.16
C GLY A 359 1.97 -3.18 -6.97
N LYS A 360 0.85 -3.80 -7.38
CA LYS A 360 0.67 -5.25 -7.32
C LYS A 360 1.63 -6.02 -8.22
N ILE A 361 1.88 -5.53 -9.44
CA ILE A 361 2.84 -6.15 -10.38
C ILE A 361 4.23 -6.18 -9.74
N ASN A 362 4.67 -5.07 -9.16
CA ASN A 362 5.98 -4.97 -8.52
C ASN A 362 6.13 -5.88 -7.30
N GLN A 363 5.04 -6.15 -6.59
CA GLN A 363 5.00 -7.07 -5.46
C GLN A 363 4.75 -8.52 -5.87
N SER A 364 4.67 -8.83 -7.18
CA SER A 364 4.31 -10.16 -7.70
C SER A 364 2.96 -10.68 -7.20
N LYS A 365 2.03 -9.76 -6.89
CA LYS A 365 0.67 -10.04 -6.39
C LYS A 365 -0.43 -9.77 -7.41
N ALA A 366 -0.07 -9.29 -8.61
CA ALA A 366 -1.05 -9.03 -9.66
C ALA A 366 -1.70 -10.33 -10.14
N SER A 367 -3.02 -10.32 -10.21
CA SER A 367 -3.79 -11.40 -10.81
C SER A 367 -3.78 -11.31 -12.35
N PRO A 368 -4.10 -12.39 -13.08
CA PRO A 368 -4.27 -12.32 -14.53
C PRO A 368 -5.30 -11.26 -14.95
N ARG A 369 -6.36 -11.07 -14.16
CA ARG A 369 -7.38 -10.03 -14.41
C ARG A 369 -6.85 -8.63 -14.25
N ASP A 370 -5.93 -8.38 -13.32
CA ASP A 370 -5.27 -7.07 -13.18
C ASP A 370 -4.50 -6.71 -14.45
N LEU A 371 -3.79 -7.68 -15.06
CA LEU A 371 -3.04 -7.46 -16.29
C LEU A 371 -3.95 -7.21 -17.51
N ILE A 372 -5.04 -7.94 -17.62
CA ILE A 372 -6.04 -7.68 -18.69
C ILE A 372 -6.70 -6.32 -18.48
N GLY A 373 -7.06 -5.97 -17.24
CA GLY A 373 -7.59 -4.66 -16.89
C GLY A 373 -6.62 -3.51 -17.18
N LEU A 374 -5.32 -3.73 -16.93
CA LEU A 374 -4.27 -2.79 -17.31
C LEU A 374 -4.25 -2.58 -18.84
N LYS A 375 -4.19 -3.67 -19.63
CA LYS A 375 -4.25 -3.60 -21.10
C LYS A 375 -5.49 -2.83 -21.57
N GLN A 376 -6.66 -3.13 -21.04
CA GLN A 376 -7.92 -2.46 -21.40
C GLN A 376 -7.88 -0.97 -21.08
N SER A 377 -7.37 -0.60 -19.90
CA SER A 377 -7.22 0.78 -19.47
C SER A 377 -6.25 1.55 -20.36
N LEU A 378 -5.10 0.96 -20.69
CA LEU A 378 -4.09 1.58 -21.55
C LEU A 378 -4.60 1.75 -23.00
N ASN A 379 -5.41 0.83 -23.51
CA ASN A 379 -6.05 0.94 -24.83
C ASN A 379 -7.06 2.11 -24.94
N LYS A 380 -7.54 2.67 -23.82
CA LYS A 380 -8.41 3.86 -23.78
C LYS A 380 -7.62 5.18 -23.92
N ILE A 381 -6.31 5.16 -23.68
CA ILE A 381 -5.48 6.38 -23.70
C ILE A 381 -5.49 7.08 -25.07
N PRO A 382 -5.37 6.40 -26.24
CA PRO A 382 -5.46 7.05 -27.54
C PRO A 382 -6.81 7.75 -27.78
N GLU A 383 -7.92 7.13 -27.35
CA GLU A 383 -9.26 7.70 -27.45
C GLU A 383 -9.39 8.96 -26.59
N LEU A 384 -8.90 8.89 -25.35
CA LEU A 384 -8.86 10.03 -24.43
C LEU A 384 -8.02 11.18 -25.00
N LYS A 385 -6.80 10.89 -25.52
CA LYS A 385 -5.93 11.89 -26.18
C LYS A 385 -6.65 12.59 -27.34
N LYS A 386 -7.33 11.84 -28.20
CA LYS A 386 -8.09 12.39 -29.33
C LYS A 386 -9.23 13.30 -28.85
N LEU A 387 -9.99 12.87 -27.84
CA LEU A 387 -11.07 13.64 -27.27
C LEU A 387 -10.56 14.96 -26.67
N LEU A 388 -9.52 14.90 -25.83
CA LEU A 388 -8.93 16.08 -25.20
C LEU A 388 -8.31 17.05 -26.22
N GLY A 389 -7.72 16.54 -27.31
CA GLY A 389 -7.19 17.35 -28.40
C GLY A 389 -8.26 18.06 -29.24
N SER A 390 -9.52 17.61 -29.16
CA SER A 390 -10.66 18.26 -29.83
C SER A 390 -11.33 19.36 -28.96
N VAL A 391 -10.91 19.50 -27.71
CA VAL A 391 -11.36 20.60 -26.84
C VAL A 391 -10.62 21.87 -27.26
N ASP A 392 -11.33 22.89 -27.60
CA ASP A 392 -10.77 24.20 -27.99
C ASP A 392 -10.20 24.92 -26.75
N ASN A 393 -9.04 24.42 -26.29
CA ASN A 393 -8.36 24.95 -25.12
C ASN A 393 -6.87 24.57 -25.12
N ASN A 394 -5.99 25.55 -25.27
CA ASN A 394 -4.55 25.37 -25.31
C ASN A 394 -3.94 24.78 -24.00
N HIS A 395 -4.69 24.75 -22.92
CA HIS A 395 -4.22 24.16 -21.66
C HIS A 395 -4.16 22.62 -21.69
N TRP A 396 -4.95 21.97 -22.56
CA TRP A 396 -4.95 20.53 -22.75
C TRP A 396 -3.71 20.00 -23.47
N SER A 397 -3.08 20.79 -24.34
CA SER A 397 -1.87 20.36 -25.06
C SER A 397 -0.77 19.89 -24.09
N LYS A 398 -0.53 20.65 -23.03
CA LYS A 398 0.46 20.30 -21.98
C LYS A 398 0.11 19.01 -21.23
N VAL A 399 -1.17 18.68 -21.08
CA VAL A 399 -1.62 17.44 -20.47
C VAL A 399 -1.43 16.28 -21.44
N ILE A 400 -1.81 16.47 -22.70
CA ILE A 400 -1.72 15.45 -23.76
C ILE A 400 -0.27 15.05 -24.04
N GLU A 401 0.68 16.00 -24.01
CA GLU A 401 2.11 15.77 -24.21
C GLU A 401 2.71 14.81 -23.17
N LYS A 402 2.11 14.74 -21.97
CA LYS A 402 2.57 13.84 -20.89
C LYS A 402 2.14 12.39 -21.08
N PHE A 403 1.20 12.10 -21.97
CA PHE A 403 0.77 10.72 -22.20
C PHE A 403 1.82 9.96 -23.01
N ALA A 404 2.43 8.96 -22.40
CA ALA A 404 3.39 8.08 -23.05
C ALA A 404 2.71 7.16 -24.10
N ASP A 405 3.50 6.60 -24.99
CA ASP A 405 3.07 5.50 -25.85
C ASP A 405 3.08 4.18 -25.05
N THR A 406 1.93 3.52 -24.98
CA THR A 406 1.71 2.29 -24.23
C THR A 406 1.47 1.06 -25.11
N ASN A 407 1.59 1.20 -26.44
CA ASN A 407 1.28 0.14 -27.41
C ASN A 407 2.12 -1.12 -27.18
N SER A 408 3.41 -0.98 -26.84
CA SER A 408 4.29 -2.11 -26.58
C SER A 408 3.85 -2.95 -25.39
N VAL A 409 3.38 -2.31 -24.32
CA VAL A 409 2.86 -3.00 -23.12
C VAL A 409 1.55 -3.71 -23.44
N CYS A 410 0.65 -3.05 -24.16
CA CYS A 410 -0.61 -3.65 -24.61
C CYS A 410 -0.38 -4.87 -25.50
N ALA A 411 0.57 -4.79 -26.45
CA ALA A 411 0.94 -5.88 -27.33
C ALA A 411 1.52 -7.06 -26.54
N LEU A 412 2.43 -6.81 -25.61
CA LEU A 412 3.03 -7.85 -24.77
C LEU A 412 1.96 -8.63 -23.99
N VAL A 413 1.02 -7.95 -23.35
CA VAL A 413 -0.07 -8.60 -22.62
C VAL A 413 -0.99 -9.37 -23.55
N ALA A 414 -1.32 -8.80 -24.73
CA ALA A 414 -2.19 -9.42 -25.73
C ALA A 414 -1.59 -10.67 -26.35
N GLU A 415 -0.26 -10.72 -26.55
CA GLU A 415 0.45 -11.87 -27.10
C GLU A 415 0.53 -13.03 -26.11
N GLN A 416 0.63 -12.73 -24.81
CA GLN A 416 0.85 -13.76 -23.80
C GLN A 416 -0.42 -14.28 -23.14
N LEU A 417 -1.41 -13.43 -22.88
CA LEU A 417 -2.59 -13.80 -22.11
C LEU A 417 -3.82 -13.98 -22.98
N ASN A 418 -4.68 -14.92 -22.58
CA ASN A 418 -6.03 -15.03 -23.14
C ASN A 418 -6.85 -13.78 -22.77
N ASP A 419 -7.83 -13.41 -23.62
CA ASP A 419 -8.67 -12.24 -23.36
C ASP A 419 -9.64 -12.47 -22.17
N GLU A 420 -10.07 -13.72 -21.99
CA GLU A 420 -10.83 -14.15 -20.82
C GLU A 420 -9.93 -15.00 -19.92
N VAL A 421 -9.58 -14.45 -18.77
CA VAL A 421 -8.72 -15.10 -17.79
C VAL A 421 -9.47 -15.34 -16.46
N PRO A 422 -9.16 -16.42 -15.74
CA PRO A 422 -9.71 -16.68 -14.43
C PRO A 422 -9.20 -15.66 -13.39
N ALA A 423 -9.82 -15.66 -12.21
CA ALA A 423 -9.37 -14.81 -11.10
C ALA A 423 -8.03 -15.27 -10.51
N GLN A 424 -7.78 -16.59 -10.54
CA GLN A 424 -6.59 -17.20 -9.94
C GLN A 424 -5.84 -18.03 -11.00
N ILE A 425 -4.51 -17.96 -10.98
CA ILE A 425 -3.65 -18.69 -11.92
C ILE A 425 -3.87 -20.21 -11.86
N GLN A 426 -4.16 -20.75 -10.67
CA GLN A 426 -4.38 -22.18 -10.42
C GLN A 426 -5.58 -22.75 -11.18
N GLN A 427 -6.51 -21.90 -11.62
CA GLN A 427 -7.66 -22.33 -12.43
C GLN A 427 -7.29 -22.66 -13.87
N GLY A 428 -6.04 -22.37 -14.29
CA GLY A 428 -5.56 -22.64 -15.65
C GLY A 428 -6.09 -21.64 -16.68
N ASN A 429 -5.85 -21.94 -17.97
CA ASN A 429 -6.30 -21.14 -19.11
C ASN A 429 -5.92 -19.64 -19.10
N VAL A 430 -4.76 -19.32 -18.51
CA VAL A 430 -4.26 -17.93 -18.40
C VAL A 430 -3.49 -17.52 -19.65
N PHE A 431 -2.52 -18.34 -20.05
CA PHE A 431 -1.65 -18.06 -21.20
C PHE A 431 -2.22 -18.56 -22.52
N ARG A 432 -1.94 -17.85 -23.60
CA ARG A 432 -2.29 -18.30 -24.97
C ARG A 432 -1.50 -19.54 -25.36
N ALA A 433 -2.04 -20.34 -26.27
CA ALA A 433 -1.29 -21.41 -26.90
C ALA A 433 -0.13 -20.83 -27.71
N GLY A 434 1.02 -21.50 -27.69
CA GLY A 434 2.25 -21.09 -28.38
C GLY A 434 3.17 -20.16 -27.59
N VAL A 435 2.77 -19.68 -26.39
CA VAL A 435 3.61 -18.83 -25.53
C VAL A 435 4.75 -19.64 -24.89
N ASP A 436 4.43 -20.85 -24.42
CA ASP A 436 5.41 -21.76 -23.80
C ASP A 436 5.18 -23.18 -24.29
N LYS A 437 6.18 -23.74 -24.99
CA LYS A 437 6.10 -25.07 -25.57
C LYS A 437 5.88 -26.18 -24.54
N LYS A 438 6.53 -26.06 -23.39
CA LYS A 438 6.39 -27.05 -22.31
C LYS A 438 5.01 -27.02 -21.68
N LEU A 439 4.41 -25.84 -21.56
CA LEU A 439 3.04 -25.67 -21.11
C LEU A 439 2.05 -26.30 -22.12
N ASP A 440 2.28 -26.10 -23.40
CA ASP A 440 1.42 -26.65 -24.44
C ASP A 440 1.51 -28.18 -24.50
N GLU A 441 2.71 -28.75 -24.34
CA GLU A 441 2.91 -30.19 -24.20
C GLU A 441 2.16 -30.76 -22.99
N LEU A 442 2.24 -30.09 -21.83
CA LEU A 442 1.54 -30.50 -20.62
C LEU A 442 0.01 -30.41 -20.72
N ARG A 443 -0.51 -29.52 -21.57
CA ARG A 443 -1.95 -29.40 -21.84
C ARG A 443 -2.49 -30.50 -22.77
N GLN A 444 -1.62 -31.16 -23.51
CA GLN A 444 -1.98 -32.25 -24.41
C GLN A 444 -1.97 -33.63 -23.70
N LEU A 445 -1.42 -33.71 -22.49
CA LEU A 445 -1.41 -34.89 -21.62
C LEU A 445 -2.70 -34.97 -20.78
#